data_5c5ea1be536db631d453f1ad9c7eb61d
#
_entry.id   5c5ea1be536db631d453f1ad9c7eb61d
#
_cell.length_a   1.000
_cell.length_b   1.000
_cell.length_c   1.000
_cell.angle_alpha   90.00
_cell.angle_beta   90.00
_cell.angle_gamma   90.00
#
_symmetry.space_group_name_H-M   'P 1'
#
loop_
_entity.id
_entity.type
_entity.pdbx_description
1 polymer ?
#
loop_
_entity_poly.entity_id
_entity_poly.type
_entity_poly.pdbx_seq_one_letter_code
_entity_poly.pdbx_strand_id
1 'polypeptide(L)'
;MFSALPASRRHFVRHSLTLALGAAALTGQITSQAQTTGDAVASWPSKPVRLVAAFAPGGAVDILARGVGEVLQRETKQPFVVENRTGAGGNIGSDNVAKSPADGYSILFSLDTTFTVNPLIYKSMPFKNSDLRPVMVFASQGMLVSVNPQTGIKTLEQFIARGKEKGLTLGSAGYGTPGHLAASILTHATGAKVNHVPYKGNAPATLAMLSGEVDGGVISSTAMLSHVAAGKITPLAVTTAKRNPLLPDVPSVDELGHKELQQEVLFAAWVPASMPEPLVQKIQAGFEKAMKDGALRERMRINDMVYEGLTGDAAAKRIQALADRYRSLAQATGMKME
;
A
#
# COMPACT_ATOMS: atom_id res chain seq x y z
N MET A 1 -13.79 92.97 17.15
CA MET A 1 -12.62 92.15 17.42
C MET A 1 -13.11 90.81 17.91
N PHE A 2 -13.32 89.86 16.99
CA PHE A 2 -13.74 88.49 17.37
C PHE A 2 -12.68 87.47 16.88
N SER A 3 -12.05 86.86 17.80
CA SER A 3 -11.03 85.77 17.56
C SER A 3 -11.69 84.47 17.41
N ALA A 4 -11.43 83.76 16.30
CA ALA A 4 -11.91 82.40 15.98
C ALA A 4 -11.01 81.38 16.63
N LEU A 5 -11.59 80.43 17.35
CA LEU A 5 -10.92 79.18 17.85
C LEU A 5 -10.92 78.11 16.77
N PRO A 6 -9.86 77.32 16.64
CA PRO A 6 -9.71 76.37 15.54
C PRO A 6 -10.44 74.97 15.79
N ALA A 7 -11.07 74.52 14.74
CA ALA A 7 -11.76 73.22 14.61
C ALA A 7 -10.75 72.08 14.41
N SER A 8 -10.17 71.51 15.46
CA SER A 8 -9.25 70.36 15.30
C SER A 8 -9.47 69.17 16.28
N ARG A 9 -10.61 69.08 16.96
CA ARG A 9 -10.86 67.99 17.91
C ARG A 9 -11.96 66.98 17.52
N ARG A 10 -12.58 67.14 16.33
CA ARG A 10 -13.71 66.25 15.95
C ARG A 10 -13.33 65.07 15.04
N HIS A 11 -12.12 65.01 14.49
CA HIS A 11 -11.72 63.90 13.58
C HIS A 11 -10.98 62.72 14.23
N PHE A 12 -10.50 62.88 15.48
CA PHE A 12 -9.71 61.79 16.12
C PHE A 12 -10.55 60.70 16.76
N VAL A 13 -11.83 60.93 17.07
CA VAL A 13 -12.71 59.92 17.72
C VAL A 13 -13.38 58.99 16.71
N ARG A 14 -13.47 59.36 15.42
CA ARG A 14 -14.12 58.49 14.41
C ARG A 14 -13.22 57.40 13.84
N HIS A 15 -11.90 57.52 13.92
CA HIS A 15 -10.97 56.53 13.37
C HIS A 15 -10.63 55.43 14.37
N SER A 16 -10.77 55.68 15.66
CA SER A 16 -10.50 54.66 16.69
C SER A 16 -11.64 53.64 16.85
N LEU A 17 -12.86 53.97 16.46
CA LEU A 17 -14.01 53.04 16.56
C LEU A 17 -14.08 52.05 15.39
N THR A 18 -13.55 52.39 14.21
CA THR A 18 -13.52 51.52 13.03
C THR A 18 -12.43 50.46 13.11
N LEU A 19 -11.31 50.69 13.78
CA LEU A 19 -10.26 49.70 13.98
C LEU A 19 -10.66 48.60 15.01
N ALA A 20 -11.46 48.97 16.03
CA ALA A 20 -11.89 48.00 17.03
C ALA A 20 -12.95 47.00 16.52
N LEU A 21 -13.81 47.42 15.59
CA LEU A 21 -14.78 46.49 14.96
C LEU A 21 -14.14 45.57 13.92
N GLY A 22 -13.06 45.96 13.25
CA GLY A 22 -12.34 45.09 12.30
C GLY A 22 -11.56 43.95 12.97
N ALA A 23 -11.01 44.18 14.17
CA ALA A 23 -10.29 43.15 14.92
C ALA A 23 -11.21 42.10 15.57
N ALA A 24 -12.42 42.49 15.98
CA ALA A 24 -13.41 41.55 16.55
C ALA A 24 -14.03 40.64 15.47
N ALA A 25 -14.14 41.08 14.22
CA ALA A 25 -14.67 40.26 13.12
C ALA A 25 -13.66 39.19 12.66
N LEU A 26 -12.36 39.48 12.73
CA LEU A 26 -11.30 38.49 12.36
C LEU A 26 -11.12 37.39 13.41
N THR A 27 -11.29 37.68 14.70
CA THR A 27 -11.19 36.67 15.75
C THR A 27 -12.40 35.73 15.79
N GLY A 28 -13.59 36.20 15.41
CA GLY A 28 -14.81 35.39 15.33
C GLY A 28 -14.80 34.36 14.20
N GLN A 29 -14.11 34.61 13.07
CA GLN A 29 -14.03 33.69 11.95
C GLN A 29 -13.04 32.54 12.22
N ILE A 30 -11.95 32.78 12.94
CA ILE A 30 -10.95 31.74 13.27
C ILE A 30 -11.52 30.73 14.29
N THR A 31 -12.30 31.18 15.27
CA THR A 31 -12.95 30.29 16.25
C THR A 31 -14.06 29.46 15.65
N SER A 32 -14.81 29.97 14.67
CA SER A 32 -15.89 29.23 13.98
C SER A 32 -15.36 28.10 13.11
N GLN A 33 -14.21 28.28 12.43
CA GLN A 33 -13.60 27.22 11.62
C GLN A 33 -12.99 26.11 12.49
N ALA A 34 -12.40 26.44 13.62
CA ALA A 34 -11.81 25.44 14.54
C ALA A 34 -12.89 24.59 15.20
N GLN A 35 -14.03 25.17 15.56
CA GLN A 35 -15.17 24.44 16.13
C GLN A 35 -15.82 23.48 15.12
N THR A 36 -16.04 23.92 13.88
CA THR A 36 -16.63 23.06 12.82
C THR A 36 -15.73 21.86 12.46
N THR A 37 -14.41 22.03 12.52
CA THR A 37 -13.47 20.93 12.27
C THR A 37 -13.46 19.94 13.45
N GLY A 38 -13.52 20.42 14.69
CA GLY A 38 -13.58 19.60 15.89
C GLY A 38 -14.85 18.73 15.94
N ASP A 39 -15.99 19.30 15.63
CA ASP A 39 -17.29 18.61 15.59
C ASP A 39 -17.36 17.57 14.47
N ALA A 40 -16.80 17.87 13.30
CA ALA A 40 -16.71 16.95 12.19
C ALA A 40 -15.80 15.73 12.50
N VAL A 41 -14.68 15.96 13.19
CA VAL A 41 -13.82 14.88 13.67
C VAL A 41 -14.52 14.07 14.77
N ALA A 42 -15.18 14.72 15.71
CA ALA A 42 -15.87 14.03 16.80
C ALA A 42 -16.98 13.09 16.28
N SER A 43 -17.74 13.52 15.28
CA SER A 43 -18.84 12.75 14.68
C SER A 43 -18.41 11.75 13.60
N TRP A 44 -17.15 11.73 13.17
CA TRP A 44 -16.69 10.79 12.16
C TRP A 44 -16.63 9.33 12.68
N PRO A 45 -17.09 8.31 11.92
CA PRO A 45 -17.85 8.42 10.68
C PRO A 45 -19.35 8.61 10.96
N SER A 46 -20.01 9.54 10.25
CA SER A 46 -21.46 9.79 10.32
C SER A 46 -22.23 9.30 9.07
N LYS A 47 -21.51 8.82 8.06
CA LYS A 47 -22.00 8.27 6.80
C LYS A 47 -21.09 7.14 6.34
N PRO A 48 -21.48 6.36 5.30
CA PRO A 48 -20.63 5.28 4.78
C PRO A 48 -19.23 5.74 4.39
N VAL A 49 -18.22 4.96 4.77
CA VAL A 49 -16.81 5.15 4.43
C VAL A 49 -16.43 4.21 3.30
N ARG A 50 -15.76 4.73 2.29
CA ARG A 50 -15.27 3.97 1.14
C ARG A 50 -13.83 3.53 1.39
N LEU A 51 -13.59 2.22 1.37
CA LEU A 51 -12.26 1.61 1.40
C LEU A 51 -11.86 1.24 -0.03
N VAL A 52 -10.99 2.01 -0.65
CA VAL A 52 -10.53 1.78 -2.02
C VAL A 52 -9.40 0.75 -1.98
N ALA A 53 -9.69 -0.47 -2.43
CA ALA A 53 -8.68 -1.51 -2.61
C ALA A 53 -8.08 -1.39 -4.02
N ALA A 54 -6.77 -1.09 -4.10
CA ALA A 54 -6.10 -0.83 -5.37
C ALA A 54 -5.80 -2.08 -6.22
N PHE A 55 -6.17 -3.27 -5.72
CA PHE A 55 -5.91 -4.58 -6.34
C PHE A 55 -7.18 -5.40 -6.47
N ALA A 56 -7.06 -6.52 -7.21
CA ALA A 56 -8.21 -7.35 -7.59
C ALA A 56 -8.97 -7.93 -6.38
N PRO A 57 -10.29 -8.10 -6.51
CA PRO A 57 -11.10 -8.78 -5.50
C PRO A 57 -10.55 -10.19 -5.18
N GLY A 58 -10.67 -10.61 -3.92
CA GLY A 58 -10.16 -11.89 -3.44
C GLY A 58 -8.64 -11.96 -3.22
N GLY A 59 -7.90 -10.91 -3.61
CA GLY A 59 -6.47 -10.79 -3.29
C GLY A 59 -6.24 -10.31 -1.85
N ALA A 60 -4.99 -10.39 -1.39
CA ALA A 60 -4.63 -10.07 0.00
C ALA A 60 -5.02 -8.65 0.45
N VAL A 61 -4.90 -7.64 -0.44
CA VAL A 61 -5.34 -6.27 -0.15
C VAL A 61 -6.86 -6.19 0.07
N ASP A 62 -7.64 -6.88 -0.77
CA ASP A 62 -9.11 -6.93 -0.66
C ASP A 62 -9.54 -7.66 0.61
N ILE A 63 -8.92 -8.80 0.91
CA ILE A 63 -9.18 -9.59 2.13
C ILE A 63 -8.94 -8.73 3.38
N LEU A 64 -7.82 -8.01 3.42
CA LEU A 64 -7.48 -7.11 4.52
C LEU A 64 -8.47 -5.95 4.65
N ALA A 65 -8.76 -5.26 3.53
CA ALA A 65 -9.68 -4.12 3.52
C ALA A 65 -11.08 -4.53 4.00
N ARG A 66 -11.60 -5.67 3.55
CA ARG A 66 -12.91 -6.19 4.00
C ARG A 66 -12.87 -6.56 5.48
N GLY A 67 -11.82 -7.26 5.93
CA GLY A 67 -11.70 -7.65 7.33
C GLY A 67 -11.63 -6.43 8.27
N VAL A 68 -10.84 -5.43 7.92
CA VAL A 68 -10.78 -4.16 8.68
C VAL A 68 -12.14 -3.44 8.63
N GLY A 69 -12.76 -3.36 7.44
CA GLY A 69 -14.07 -2.74 7.27
C GLY A 69 -15.17 -3.39 8.10
N GLU A 70 -15.21 -4.73 8.17
CA GLU A 70 -16.15 -5.50 8.99
C GLU A 70 -16.02 -5.13 10.48
N VAL A 71 -14.79 -5.03 10.99
CA VAL A 71 -14.56 -4.66 12.39
C VAL A 71 -15.00 -3.21 12.64
N LEU A 72 -14.57 -2.28 11.79
CA LEU A 72 -14.93 -0.87 11.93
C LEU A 72 -16.44 -0.64 11.86
N GLN A 73 -17.14 -1.37 10.97
CA GLN A 73 -18.60 -1.30 10.87
C GLN A 73 -19.28 -1.78 12.16
N ARG A 74 -18.79 -2.84 12.79
CA ARG A 74 -19.32 -3.31 14.08
C ARG A 74 -19.13 -2.27 15.19
N GLU A 75 -17.98 -1.58 15.18
CA GLU A 75 -17.63 -0.59 16.21
C GLU A 75 -18.36 0.74 16.03
N THR A 76 -18.44 1.24 14.81
CA THR A 76 -18.97 2.58 14.53
C THR A 76 -20.44 2.61 14.16
N LYS A 77 -21.03 1.45 13.84
CA LYS A 77 -22.38 1.28 13.25
C LYS A 77 -22.58 1.98 11.91
N GLN A 78 -21.48 2.39 11.26
CA GLN A 78 -21.50 2.97 9.92
C GLN A 78 -20.95 1.96 8.90
N PRO A 79 -21.47 1.91 7.68
CA PRO A 79 -20.94 1.02 6.64
C PRO A 79 -19.50 1.39 6.23
N PHE A 80 -18.64 0.38 6.09
CA PHE A 80 -17.34 0.49 5.44
C PHE A 80 -17.36 -0.35 4.18
N VAL A 81 -17.45 0.33 3.02
CA VAL A 81 -17.69 -0.33 1.72
C VAL A 81 -16.38 -0.45 0.96
N VAL A 82 -15.99 -1.68 0.63
CA VAL A 82 -14.78 -1.93 -0.18
C VAL A 82 -15.10 -1.78 -1.66
N GLU A 83 -14.35 -0.91 -2.33
CA GLU A 83 -14.40 -0.67 -3.77
C GLU A 83 -13.04 -1.05 -4.39
N ASN A 84 -13.03 -2.06 -5.27
CA ASN A 84 -11.81 -2.45 -5.96
C ASN A 84 -11.58 -1.56 -7.20
N ARG A 85 -10.50 -0.75 -7.17
CA ARG A 85 -10.03 0.08 -8.29
C ARG A 85 -8.66 -0.37 -8.75
N THR A 86 -8.66 -1.35 -9.63
CA THR A 86 -7.47 -2.09 -10.03
C THR A 86 -6.78 -1.49 -11.25
N GLY A 87 -5.49 -1.75 -11.39
CA GLY A 87 -4.71 -1.47 -12.60
C GLY A 87 -3.48 -0.61 -12.36
N ALA A 88 -2.56 -0.65 -13.31
CA ALA A 88 -1.29 0.06 -13.31
C ALA A 88 -0.50 -0.09 -11.99
N GLY A 89 -0.39 -1.33 -11.45
CA GLY A 89 0.35 -1.58 -10.21
C GLY A 89 -0.24 -0.86 -8.98
N GLY A 90 -1.56 -0.58 -8.97
CA GLY A 90 -2.24 0.14 -7.88
C GLY A 90 -2.38 1.65 -8.13
N ASN A 91 -1.79 2.20 -9.19
CA ASN A 91 -1.83 3.64 -9.47
C ASN A 91 -3.25 4.16 -9.67
N ILE A 92 -4.17 3.38 -10.29
CA ILE A 92 -5.55 3.80 -10.54
C ILE A 92 -6.31 4.03 -9.22
N GLY A 93 -6.21 3.09 -8.28
CA GLY A 93 -6.84 3.23 -6.96
C GLY A 93 -6.24 4.36 -6.14
N SER A 94 -4.91 4.51 -6.19
CA SER A 94 -4.19 5.56 -5.47
C SER A 94 -4.53 6.96 -6.00
N ASP A 95 -4.57 7.15 -7.32
CA ASP A 95 -4.99 8.41 -7.95
C ASP A 95 -6.43 8.81 -7.56
N ASN A 96 -7.32 7.81 -7.51
CA ASN A 96 -8.70 8.04 -7.09
C ASN A 96 -8.79 8.61 -5.67
N VAL A 97 -8.01 8.09 -4.73
CA VAL A 97 -8.01 8.58 -3.35
C VAL A 97 -7.22 9.89 -3.21
N ALA A 98 -6.10 10.04 -3.92
CA ALA A 98 -5.30 11.28 -3.92
C ALA A 98 -6.15 12.50 -4.33
N LYS A 99 -7.12 12.30 -5.23
CA LYS A 99 -8.05 13.34 -5.71
C LYS A 99 -9.37 13.42 -4.93
N SER A 100 -9.54 12.58 -3.91
CA SER A 100 -10.74 12.60 -3.06
C SER A 100 -10.66 13.71 -2.01
N PRO A 101 -11.82 14.20 -1.50
CA PRO A 101 -11.82 15.11 -0.36
C PRO A 101 -11.07 14.51 0.85
N ALA A 102 -10.36 15.37 1.60
CA ALA A 102 -9.62 14.99 2.79
C ALA A 102 -10.52 14.92 4.05
N ASP A 103 -11.70 14.35 3.91
CA ASP A 103 -12.79 14.31 4.90
C ASP A 103 -12.93 12.95 5.63
N GLY A 104 -12.03 12.00 5.36
CA GLY A 104 -12.00 10.69 5.99
C GLY A 104 -12.94 9.64 5.36
N TYR A 105 -13.70 9.98 4.33
CA TYR A 105 -14.66 9.06 3.70
C TYR A 105 -14.13 8.32 2.47
N SER A 106 -12.86 8.52 2.15
CA SER A 106 -12.13 7.73 1.14
C SER A 106 -10.76 7.36 1.69
N ILE A 107 -10.53 6.07 1.90
CA ILE A 107 -9.29 5.53 2.46
C ILE A 107 -8.75 4.49 1.48
N LEU A 108 -7.48 4.62 1.11
CA LEU A 108 -6.79 3.70 0.21
C LEU A 108 -6.24 2.51 0.99
N PHE A 109 -6.46 1.31 0.48
CA PHE A 109 -5.74 0.09 0.83
C PHE A 109 -4.90 -0.34 -0.37
N SER A 110 -3.59 -0.40 -0.21
CA SER A 110 -2.67 -0.72 -1.30
C SER A 110 -1.44 -1.48 -0.79
N LEU A 111 -0.55 -1.80 -1.73
CA LEU A 111 0.81 -2.28 -1.44
C LEU A 111 1.78 -1.10 -1.45
N ASP A 112 2.85 -1.20 -0.68
CA ASP A 112 3.95 -0.23 -0.71
C ASP A 112 4.55 -0.06 -2.10
N THR A 113 4.57 -1.11 -2.93
CA THR A 113 5.16 -1.07 -4.28
C THR A 113 4.55 -0.01 -5.19
N THR A 114 3.29 0.37 -4.97
CA THR A 114 2.66 1.50 -5.66
C THR A 114 3.41 2.82 -5.42
N PHE A 115 4.04 2.98 -4.26
CA PHE A 115 4.73 4.19 -3.82
C PHE A 115 6.26 4.06 -3.87
N THR A 116 6.79 2.83 -3.77
CA THR A 116 8.22 2.55 -3.65
C THR A 116 8.85 2.11 -4.98
N VAL A 117 8.10 1.39 -5.81
CA VAL A 117 8.56 0.81 -7.09
C VAL A 117 8.01 1.58 -8.29
N ASN A 118 6.70 1.85 -8.32
CA ASN A 118 6.06 2.45 -9.50
C ASN A 118 6.70 3.78 -9.94
N PRO A 119 7.10 4.71 -9.03
CA PRO A 119 7.78 5.93 -9.43
C PRO A 119 9.12 5.73 -10.14
N LEU A 120 9.71 4.54 -10.01
CA LEU A 120 11.00 4.19 -10.62
C LEU A 120 10.83 3.60 -12.03
N ILE A 121 9.68 3.01 -12.34
CA ILE A 121 9.46 2.23 -13.55
C ILE A 121 8.42 2.83 -14.51
N TYR A 122 7.41 3.56 -14.01
CA TYR A 122 6.43 4.23 -14.86
C TYR A 122 6.99 5.54 -15.40
N LYS A 123 6.79 5.81 -16.70
CA LYS A 123 7.21 7.08 -17.34
C LYS A 123 6.52 8.30 -16.72
N SER A 124 5.28 8.13 -16.26
CA SER A 124 4.53 9.16 -15.55
C SER A 124 3.58 8.53 -14.54
N MET A 125 3.44 9.18 -13.40
CA MET A 125 2.50 8.82 -12.36
C MET A 125 1.29 9.77 -12.42
N PRO A 126 0.04 9.27 -12.27
CA PRO A 126 -1.15 10.13 -12.30
C PRO A 126 -1.32 10.97 -11.02
N PHE A 127 -0.54 10.68 -9.98
CA PHE A 127 -0.48 11.38 -8.68
C PHE A 127 0.97 11.47 -8.21
N LYS A 128 1.24 12.32 -7.22
CA LYS A 128 2.54 12.39 -6.52
C LYS A 128 2.46 11.59 -5.22
N ASN A 129 3.54 10.94 -4.82
CA ASN A 129 3.59 10.26 -3.52
C ASN A 129 3.25 11.21 -2.36
N SER A 130 3.58 12.50 -2.48
CA SER A 130 3.24 13.55 -1.52
C SER A 130 1.75 13.90 -1.43
N ASP A 131 0.92 13.44 -2.35
CA ASP A 131 -0.53 13.68 -2.32
C ASP A 131 -1.25 12.75 -1.34
N LEU A 132 -0.57 11.68 -0.92
CA LEU A 132 -1.06 10.68 0.02
C LEU A 132 -0.09 10.52 1.18
N ARG A 133 -0.61 10.24 2.38
CA ARG A 133 0.20 9.88 3.54
C ARG A 133 -0.23 8.54 4.12
N PRO A 134 0.71 7.69 4.58
CA PRO A 134 0.38 6.44 5.22
C PRO A 134 -0.26 6.67 6.58
N VAL A 135 -1.27 5.87 6.90
CA VAL A 135 -1.92 5.85 8.22
C VAL A 135 -1.42 4.67 9.03
N MET A 136 -1.37 3.48 8.41
CA MET A 136 -0.94 2.25 9.08
C MET A 136 -0.35 1.27 8.07
N VAL A 137 0.79 0.66 8.42
CA VAL A 137 1.26 -0.59 7.84
C VAL A 137 0.68 -1.73 8.69
N PHE A 138 -0.24 -2.49 8.10
CA PHE A 138 -0.93 -3.58 8.80
C PHE A 138 -0.08 -4.84 8.87
N ALA A 139 0.55 -5.20 7.75
CA ALA A 139 1.25 -6.45 7.60
C ALA A 139 2.33 -6.38 6.52
N SER A 140 3.23 -7.36 6.57
CA SER A 140 4.15 -7.70 5.49
C SER A 140 3.88 -9.12 4.98
N GLN A 141 4.34 -9.40 3.75
CA GLN A 141 4.29 -10.71 3.13
C GLN A 141 5.48 -10.92 2.22
N GLY A 142 6.06 -12.13 2.25
CA GLY A 142 7.00 -12.58 1.24
C GLY A 142 6.30 -13.05 -0.04
N MET A 143 7.11 -13.26 -1.08
CA MET A 143 6.67 -13.90 -2.31
C MET A 143 7.13 -15.35 -2.33
N LEU A 144 6.47 -16.19 -3.13
CA LEU A 144 6.86 -17.57 -3.35
C LEU A 144 7.43 -17.73 -4.76
N VAL A 145 8.70 -18.11 -4.84
CA VAL A 145 9.32 -18.55 -6.10
C VAL A 145 8.86 -19.98 -6.35
N SER A 146 8.18 -20.20 -7.47
CA SER A 146 7.55 -21.50 -7.75
C SER A 146 7.58 -21.82 -9.23
N VAL A 147 7.43 -23.11 -9.54
CA VAL A 147 7.36 -23.59 -10.92
C VAL A 147 6.21 -24.59 -11.12
N ASN A 148 5.81 -24.76 -12.38
CA ASN A 148 4.99 -25.88 -12.79
C ASN A 148 5.77 -27.20 -12.57
N PRO A 149 5.21 -28.23 -11.92
CA PRO A 149 5.89 -29.50 -11.69
C PRO A 149 6.40 -30.19 -12.96
N GLN A 150 5.78 -29.96 -14.12
CA GLN A 150 6.20 -30.52 -15.41
C GLN A 150 7.57 -30.02 -15.87
N THR A 151 8.07 -28.90 -15.32
CA THR A 151 9.43 -28.42 -15.60
C THR A 151 10.51 -29.37 -15.07
N GLY A 152 10.18 -30.22 -14.11
CA GLY A 152 11.12 -31.10 -13.42
C GLY A 152 12.05 -30.39 -12.44
N ILE A 153 11.94 -29.05 -12.29
CA ILE A 153 12.75 -28.24 -11.37
C ILE A 153 12.25 -28.43 -9.94
N LYS A 154 13.19 -28.69 -8.99
CA LYS A 154 12.87 -28.97 -7.59
C LYS A 154 13.56 -28.02 -6.61
N THR A 155 14.58 -27.28 -7.04
CA THR A 155 15.32 -26.35 -6.16
C THR A 155 15.55 -25.02 -6.86
N LEU A 156 15.85 -23.98 -6.07
CA LEU A 156 16.16 -22.64 -6.59
C LEU A 156 17.43 -22.67 -7.46
N GLU A 157 18.42 -23.48 -7.10
CA GLU A 157 19.66 -23.64 -7.86
C GLU A 157 19.40 -24.23 -9.25
N GLN A 158 18.55 -25.27 -9.32
CA GLN A 158 18.13 -25.86 -10.62
C GLN A 158 17.36 -24.84 -11.48
N PHE A 159 16.52 -24.03 -10.84
CA PHE A 159 15.79 -22.96 -11.49
C PHE A 159 16.75 -21.90 -12.08
N ILE A 160 17.72 -21.44 -11.30
CA ILE A 160 18.75 -20.49 -11.75
C ILE A 160 19.59 -21.09 -12.89
N ALA A 161 20.03 -22.33 -12.75
CA ALA A 161 20.83 -23.04 -13.77
C ALA A 161 20.04 -23.16 -15.08
N ARG A 162 18.77 -23.58 -15.04
CA ARG A 162 17.88 -23.68 -16.21
C ARG A 162 17.70 -22.31 -16.86
N GLY A 163 17.49 -21.24 -16.05
CA GLY A 163 17.36 -19.87 -16.54
C GLY A 163 18.60 -19.36 -17.26
N LYS A 164 19.81 -19.73 -16.79
CA LYS A 164 21.06 -19.39 -17.45
C LYS A 164 21.23 -20.11 -18.80
N GLU A 165 20.88 -21.39 -18.85
CA GLU A 165 21.07 -22.25 -20.02
C GLU A 165 20.06 -21.93 -21.11
N LYS A 166 18.75 -22.03 -20.81
CA LYS A 166 17.66 -22.03 -21.81
C LYS A 166 16.68 -20.88 -21.65
N GLY A 167 16.75 -20.15 -20.55
CA GLY A 167 15.75 -19.18 -20.17
C GLY A 167 14.53 -19.80 -19.50
N LEU A 168 13.72 -18.95 -18.88
CA LEU A 168 12.47 -19.29 -18.19
C LEU A 168 11.40 -18.24 -18.46
N THR A 169 10.15 -18.67 -18.60
CA THR A 169 8.98 -17.78 -18.62
C THR A 169 8.39 -17.67 -17.22
N LEU A 170 8.28 -16.45 -16.68
CA LEU A 170 7.74 -16.21 -15.35
C LEU A 170 6.51 -15.33 -15.36
N GLY A 171 5.41 -15.84 -14.84
CA GLY A 171 4.19 -15.10 -14.63
C GLY A 171 4.26 -14.17 -13.40
N SER A 172 3.64 -13.01 -13.49
CA SER A 172 3.37 -12.12 -12.36
C SER A 172 1.99 -11.50 -12.43
N ALA A 173 1.59 -10.82 -11.34
CA ALA A 173 0.32 -10.10 -11.27
C ALA A 173 0.26 -8.82 -12.14
N GLY A 174 1.30 -8.53 -12.91
CA GLY A 174 1.40 -7.40 -13.83
C GLY A 174 2.63 -6.53 -13.60
N TYR A 175 2.81 -5.56 -14.48
CA TYR A 175 3.88 -4.57 -14.34
C TYR A 175 3.71 -3.73 -13.06
N GLY A 176 4.83 -3.35 -12.42
CA GLY A 176 4.83 -2.60 -11.15
C GLY A 176 4.44 -3.41 -9.93
N THR A 177 4.09 -4.69 -10.11
CA THR A 177 3.77 -5.57 -8.97
C THR A 177 5.03 -6.18 -8.36
N PRO A 178 4.96 -6.70 -7.13
CA PRO A 178 6.07 -7.37 -6.46
C PRO A 178 6.69 -8.50 -7.29
N GLY A 179 5.87 -9.27 -8.01
CA GLY A 179 6.35 -10.35 -8.87
C GLY A 179 7.18 -9.86 -10.07
N HIS A 180 6.84 -8.71 -10.64
CA HIS A 180 7.66 -8.07 -11.68
C HIS A 180 9.03 -7.64 -11.13
N LEU A 181 9.05 -6.99 -9.96
CA LEU A 181 10.29 -6.62 -9.29
C LEU A 181 11.15 -7.85 -8.99
N ALA A 182 10.54 -8.91 -8.45
CA ALA A 182 11.25 -10.16 -8.13
C ALA A 182 11.86 -10.82 -9.35
N ALA A 183 11.15 -10.87 -10.48
CA ALA A 183 11.69 -11.39 -11.75
C ALA A 183 12.90 -10.58 -12.21
N SER A 184 12.85 -9.25 -12.10
CA SER A 184 13.98 -8.36 -12.44
C SER A 184 15.17 -8.55 -11.50
N ILE A 185 14.95 -8.66 -10.20
CA ILE A 185 16.00 -8.93 -9.22
C ILE A 185 16.66 -10.27 -9.51
N LEU A 186 15.85 -11.33 -9.73
CA LEU A 186 16.34 -12.66 -10.04
C LEU A 186 17.26 -12.65 -11.28
N THR A 187 16.82 -12.01 -12.37
CA THR A 187 17.60 -11.89 -13.59
C THR A 187 18.94 -11.21 -13.34
N HIS A 188 18.91 -10.07 -12.65
CA HIS A 188 20.12 -9.28 -12.42
C HIS A 188 21.09 -9.98 -11.45
N ALA A 189 20.58 -10.48 -10.33
CA ALA A 189 21.41 -11.05 -9.27
C ALA A 189 22.03 -12.40 -9.66
N THR A 190 21.31 -13.20 -10.45
CA THR A 190 21.73 -14.56 -10.78
C THR A 190 22.23 -14.73 -12.22
N GLY A 191 21.94 -13.80 -13.12
CA GLY A 191 22.21 -13.94 -14.56
C GLY A 191 21.25 -14.92 -15.27
N ALA A 192 20.19 -15.37 -14.60
CA ALA A 192 19.15 -16.18 -15.23
C ALA A 192 18.39 -15.36 -16.27
N LYS A 193 18.17 -15.90 -17.46
CA LYS A 193 17.37 -15.26 -18.51
C LYS A 193 15.90 -15.47 -18.19
N VAL A 194 15.19 -14.41 -17.85
CA VAL A 194 13.77 -14.45 -17.53
C VAL A 194 12.98 -13.66 -18.55
N ASN A 195 12.03 -14.34 -19.21
CA ASN A 195 10.97 -13.68 -19.98
C ASN A 195 9.77 -13.46 -19.05
N HIS A 196 9.53 -12.21 -18.66
CA HIS A 196 8.44 -11.84 -17.76
C HIS A 196 7.11 -11.73 -18.52
N VAL A 197 6.08 -12.44 -18.04
CA VAL A 197 4.72 -12.42 -18.60
C VAL A 197 3.77 -11.79 -17.57
N PRO A 198 3.28 -10.56 -17.81
CA PRO A 198 2.38 -9.86 -16.91
C PRO A 198 0.93 -10.29 -17.10
N TYR A 199 0.26 -10.68 -16.00
CA TYR A 199 -1.17 -10.98 -15.96
C TYR A 199 -1.95 -9.89 -15.22
N LYS A 200 -3.30 -9.95 -15.27
CA LYS A 200 -4.17 -8.98 -14.55
C LYS A 200 -4.48 -9.47 -13.12
N GLY A 201 -3.43 -9.75 -12.34
CA GLY A 201 -3.53 -10.18 -10.94
C GLY A 201 -2.90 -11.56 -10.66
N ASN A 202 -2.83 -11.94 -9.38
CA ASN A 202 -2.20 -13.19 -8.95
C ASN A 202 -2.95 -14.44 -9.45
N ALA A 203 -4.30 -14.44 -9.43
CA ALA A 203 -5.09 -15.59 -9.83
C ALA A 203 -4.85 -16.03 -11.28
N PRO A 204 -4.94 -15.16 -12.31
CA PRO A 204 -4.62 -15.54 -13.69
C PRO A 204 -3.14 -15.93 -13.86
N ALA A 205 -2.20 -15.30 -13.17
CA ALA A 205 -0.79 -15.71 -13.19
C ALA A 205 -0.59 -17.12 -12.62
N THR A 206 -1.28 -17.45 -11.54
CA THR A 206 -1.27 -18.80 -10.96
C THR A 206 -1.87 -19.84 -11.90
N LEU A 207 -2.99 -19.51 -12.57
CA LEU A 207 -3.62 -20.39 -13.55
C LEU A 207 -2.71 -20.65 -14.75
N ALA A 208 -2.01 -19.66 -15.25
CA ALA A 208 -1.03 -19.79 -16.32
C ALA A 208 0.14 -20.71 -15.93
N MET A 209 0.61 -20.63 -14.69
CA MET A 209 1.61 -21.57 -14.18
C MET A 209 1.04 -23.00 -14.03
N LEU A 210 -0.17 -23.16 -13.55
CA LEU A 210 -0.84 -24.47 -13.43
C LEU A 210 -1.05 -25.16 -14.76
N SER A 211 -1.37 -24.39 -15.82
CA SER A 211 -1.56 -24.92 -17.17
C SER A 211 -0.25 -25.18 -17.92
N GLY A 212 0.88 -24.71 -17.41
CA GLY A 212 2.17 -24.78 -18.12
C GLY A 212 2.36 -23.73 -19.22
N GLU A 213 1.51 -22.71 -19.27
CA GLU A 213 1.68 -21.55 -20.18
C GLU A 213 2.96 -20.76 -19.83
N VAL A 214 3.31 -20.70 -18.54
CA VAL A 214 4.59 -20.22 -18.05
C VAL A 214 5.29 -21.28 -17.20
N ASP A 215 6.62 -21.29 -17.21
CA ASP A 215 7.43 -22.25 -16.46
C ASP A 215 7.25 -22.09 -14.94
N GLY A 216 7.08 -20.85 -14.49
CA GLY A 216 6.98 -20.53 -13.08
C GLY A 216 6.49 -19.12 -12.82
N GLY A 217 6.70 -18.65 -11.59
CA GLY A 217 6.37 -17.29 -11.20
C GLY A 217 6.91 -16.93 -9.83
N VAL A 218 6.99 -15.63 -9.57
CA VAL A 218 7.17 -15.10 -8.23
C VAL A 218 5.88 -14.38 -7.88
N ILE A 219 5.04 -15.05 -7.11
CA ILE A 219 3.64 -14.69 -6.88
C ILE A 219 3.39 -14.67 -5.36
N SER A 220 2.40 -13.91 -4.91
CA SER A 220 1.98 -13.90 -3.51
C SER A 220 1.67 -15.33 -3.03
N SER A 221 2.23 -15.72 -1.90
CA SER A 221 1.98 -17.02 -1.27
C SER A 221 0.48 -17.29 -1.06
N THR A 222 -0.31 -16.30 -0.67
CA THR A 222 -1.77 -16.40 -0.53
C THR A 222 -2.45 -17.05 -1.74
N ALA A 223 -2.03 -16.70 -2.95
CA ALA A 223 -2.62 -17.24 -4.18
C ALA A 223 -2.18 -18.68 -4.50
N MET A 224 -1.15 -19.18 -3.83
CA MET A 224 -0.50 -20.45 -4.16
C MET A 224 -0.60 -21.54 -3.09
N LEU A 225 -0.87 -21.16 -1.82
CA LEU A 225 -0.86 -22.11 -0.68
C LEU A 225 -1.68 -23.39 -0.95
N SER A 226 -2.91 -23.27 -1.42
CA SER A 226 -3.78 -24.41 -1.71
C SER A 226 -3.26 -25.29 -2.86
N HIS A 227 -2.64 -24.71 -3.86
CA HIS A 227 -2.07 -25.42 -4.99
C HIS A 227 -0.75 -26.12 -4.64
N VAL A 228 0.05 -25.52 -3.76
CA VAL A 228 1.25 -26.15 -3.18
C VAL A 228 0.84 -27.35 -2.32
N ALA A 229 -0.13 -27.18 -1.42
CA ALA A 229 -0.65 -28.26 -0.58
C ALA A 229 -1.23 -29.43 -1.42
N ALA A 230 -1.81 -29.12 -2.58
CA ALA A 230 -2.33 -30.13 -3.51
C ALA A 230 -1.25 -30.72 -4.46
N GLY A 231 0.03 -30.34 -4.32
CA GLY A 231 1.14 -30.80 -5.18
C GLY A 231 1.05 -30.33 -6.64
N LYS A 232 0.21 -29.32 -6.94
CA LYS A 232 0.00 -28.79 -8.30
C LYS A 232 1.01 -27.71 -8.68
N ILE A 233 1.74 -27.16 -7.70
CA ILE A 233 2.81 -26.19 -7.86
C ILE A 233 3.99 -26.68 -7.02
N THR A 234 5.20 -26.58 -7.55
CA THR A 234 6.44 -26.87 -6.82
C THR A 234 7.00 -25.55 -6.28
N PRO A 235 6.96 -25.32 -4.95
CA PRO A 235 7.60 -24.17 -4.33
C PRO A 235 9.10 -24.41 -4.26
N LEU A 236 9.91 -23.39 -4.55
CA LEU A 236 11.37 -23.46 -4.56
C LEU A 236 12.00 -22.68 -3.42
N ALA A 237 11.48 -21.49 -3.14
CA ALA A 237 11.94 -20.62 -2.07
C ALA A 237 10.89 -19.56 -1.71
N VAL A 238 10.91 -19.09 -0.46
CA VAL A 238 10.24 -17.85 -0.06
C VAL A 238 11.23 -16.69 -0.10
N THR A 239 10.79 -15.52 -0.54
CA THR A 239 11.67 -14.34 -0.71
C THR A 239 11.95 -13.58 0.59
N THR A 240 11.58 -14.12 1.72
CA THR A 240 11.84 -13.57 3.07
C THR A 240 13.17 -14.07 3.65
N ALA A 241 13.67 -13.38 4.68
CA ALA A 241 14.87 -13.83 5.40
C ALA A 241 14.64 -15.11 6.20
N LYS A 242 13.40 -15.40 6.59
CA LYS A 242 13.00 -16.61 7.33
C LYS A 242 11.97 -17.39 6.56
N ARG A 243 11.85 -18.69 6.83
CA ARG A 243 10.80 -19.54 6.26
C ARG A 243 9.41 -19.02 6.58
N ASN A 244 8.50 -19.29 5.67
CA ASN A 244 7.09 -19.04 5.88
C ASN A 244 6.50 -20.08 6.84
N PRO A 245 5.87 -19.69 7.96
CA PRO A 245 5.26 -20.67 8.90
C PRO A 245 4.18 -21.55 8.28
N LEU A 246 3.54 -21.13 7.18
CA LEU A 246 2.55 -21.91 6.46
C LEU A 246 3.19 -22.88 5.43
N LEU A 247 4.49 -22.74 5.18
CA LEU A 247 5.30 -23.55 4.26
C LEU A 247 6.64 -23.90 4.92
N PRO A 248 6.65 -24.61 6.06
CA PRO A 248 7.85 -24.82 6.86
C PRO A 248 8.95 -25.61 6.13
N ASP A 249 8.59 -26.41 5.12
CA ASP A 249 9.53 -27.20 4.33
C ASP A 249 10.16 -26.42 3.18
N VAL A 250 9.64 -25.22 2.86
CA VAL A 250 10.16 -24.37 1.79
C VAL A 250 11.26 -23.46 2.35
N PRO A 251 12.51 -23.54 1.84
CA PRO A 251 13.59 -22.70 2.35
C PRO A 251 13.38 -21.22 2.02
N SER A 252 13.98 -20.35 2.84
CA SER A 252 14.09 -18.93 2.51
C SER A 252 15.25 -18.69 1.55
N VAL A 253 15.18 -17.62 0.78
CA VAL A 253 16.30 -17.22 -0.09
C VAL A 253 17.57 -16.91 0.71
N ASP A 254 17.43 -16.50 1.98
CA ASP A 254 18.56 -16.24 2.88
C ASP A 254 19.28 -17.53 3.28
N GLU A 255 18.51 -18.59 3.62
CA GLU A 255 19.05 -19.93 3.91
C GLU A 255 19.79 -20.54 2.72
N LEU A 256 19.34 -20.20 1.49
CA LEU A 256 19.97 -20.64 0.25
C LEU A 256 21.18 -19.77 -0.17
N GLY A 257 21.52 -18.76 0.62
CA GLY A 257 22.65 -17.87 0.34
C GLY A 257 22.36 -16.74 -0.66
N HIS A 258 21.09 -16.54 -1.01
CA HIS A 258 20.63 -15.55 -2.00
C HIS A 258 19.96 -14.34 -1.33
N LYS A 259 20.68 -13.66 -0.44
CA LYS A 259 20.17 -12.46 0.29
C LYS A 259 19.73 -11.32 -0.63
N GLU A 260 20.33 -11.23 -1.80
CA GLU A 260 19.97 -10.26 -2.85
C GLU A 260 18.56 -10.47 -3.37
N LEU A 261 18.02 -11.70 -3.32
CA LEU A 261 16.66 -12.04 -3.74
C LEU A 261 15.60 -11.74 -2.66
N GLN A 262 16.03 -11.31 -1.47
CA GLN A 262 15.06 -10.95 -0.42
C GLN A 262 14.12 -9.86 -0.91
N GLN A 263 12.84 -10.13 -0.80
CA GLN A 263 11.75 -9.20 -1.12
C GLN A 263 10.55 -9.46 -0.23
N GLU A 264 9.94 -8.40 0.19
CA GLU A 264 8.66 -8.42 0.88
C GLU A 264 7.78 -7.30 0.37
N VAL A 265 6.51 -7.35 0.66
CA VAL A 265 5.55 -6.28 0.37
C VAL A 265 4.82 -5.89 1.64
N LEU A 266 4.49 -4.62 1.76
CA LEU A 266 3.71 -4.11 2.87
C LEU A 266 2.28 -3.83 2.43
N PHE A 267 1.35 -4.27 3.26
CA PHE A 267 -0.07 -3.92 3.15
C PHE A 267 -0.32 -2.72 4.05
N ALA A 268 -0.72 -1.61 3.47
CA ALA A 268 -0.93 -0.40 4.23
C ALA A 268 -2.19 0.36 3.79
N ALA A 269 -2.61 1.32 4.62
CA ALA A 269 -3.63 2.28 4.27
C ALA A 269 -3.03 3.68 4.17
N TRP A 270 -3.58 4.45 3.22
CA TRP A 270 -3.22 5.85 2.99
C TRP A 270 -4.47 6.71 2.92
N VAL A 271 -4.29 7.98 3.21
CA VAL A 271 -5.32 9.03 3.09
C VAL A 271 -4.73 10.22 2.34
N PRO A 272 -5.56 11.16 1.80
CA PRO A 272 -5.06 12.41 1.25
C PRO A 272 -4.14 13.12 2.23
N ALA A 273 -2.99 13.60 1.76
CA ALA A 273 -1.96 14.22 2.61
C ALA A 273 -2.47 15.48 3.35
N SER A 274 -3.44 16.19 2.75
CA SER A 274 -4.08 17.38 3.31
C SER A 274 -5.12 17.08 4.41
N MET A 275 -5.36 15.80 4.74
CA MET A 275 -6.33 15.42 5.78
C MET A 275 -5.91 15.98 7.14
N PRO A 276 -6.81 16.62 7.91
CA PRO A 276 -6.50 17.15 9.23
C PRO A 276 -5.96 16.07 10.18
N GLU A 277 -4.90 16.41 10.91
CA GLU A 277 -4.21 15.46 11.81
C GLU A 277 -5.14 14.79 12.82
N PRO A 278 -6.09 15.49 13.49
CA PRO A 278 -7.01 14.84 14.43
C PRO A 278 -7.88 13.76 13.77
N LEU A 279 -8.25 13.93 12.48
CA LEU A 279 -9.03 12.94 11.75
C LEU A 279 -8.18 11.73 11.38
N VAL A 280 -6.91 11.94 10.98
CA VAL A 280 -5.98 10.84 10.73
C VAL A 280 -5.75 10.02 11.99
N GLN A 281 -5.53 10.66 13.13
CA GLN A 281 -5.38 9.98 14.43
C GLN A 281 -6.63 9.16 14.80
N LYS A 282 -7.83 9.67 14.50
CA LYS A 282 -9.08 8.94 14.74
C LYS A 282 -9.20 7.71 13.86
N ILE A 283 -8.86 7.82 12.55
CA ILE A 283 -8.81 6.69 11.63
C ILE A 283 -7.78 5.66 12.09
N GLN A 284 -6.58 6.13 12.45
CA GLN A 284 -5.50 5.29 12.97
C GLN A 284 -5.94 4.50 14.21
N ALA A 285 -6.53 5.17 15.21
CA ALA A 285 -7.04 4.51 16.40
C ALA A 285 -8.11 3.46 16.08
N GLY A 286 -8.97 3.72 15.09
CA GLY A 286 -9.91 2.74 14.56
C GLY A 286 -9.21 1.51 13.99
N PHE A 287 -8.17 1.69 13.20
CA PHE A 287 -7.37 0.58 12.65
C PHE A 287 -6.64 -0.20 13.74
N GLU A 288 -6.01 0.47 14.69
CA GLU A 288 -5.35 -0.18 15.82
C GLU A 288 -6.33 -1.02 16.65
N LYS A 289 -7.57 -0.53 16.82
CA LYS A 289 -8.65 -1.30 17.46
C LYS A 289 -9.05 -2.50 16.61
N ALA A 290 -9.22 -2.32 15.30
CA ALA A 290 -9.56 -3.40 14.38
C ALA A 290 -8.49 -4.51 14.40
N MET A 291 -7.22 -4.14 14.51
CA MET A 291 -6.12 -5.10 14.58
C MET A 291 -6.02 -5.89 15.89
N LYS A 292 -6.86 -5.59 16.90
CA LYS A 292 -7.01 -6.41 18.10
C LYS A 292 -8.08 -7.51 17.95
N ASP A 293 -8.85 -7.50 16.86
CA ASP A 293 -9.87 -8.51 16.59
C ASP A 293 -9.21 -9.85 16.21
N GLY A 294 -9.51 -10.89 16.98
CA GLY A 294 -8.91 -12.21 16.82
C GLY A 294 -9.27 -12.90 15.50
N ALA A 295 -10.50 -12.69 15.00
CA ALA A 295 -10.92 -13.27 13.72
C ALA A 295 -10.21 -12.60 12.54
N LEU A 296 -10.00 -11.28 12.61
CA LEU A 296 -9.21 -10.56 11.60
C LEU A 296 -7.74 -11.03 11.63
N ARG A 297 -7.15 -11.16 12.81
CA ARG A 297 -5.76 -11.65 12.97
C ARG A 297 -5.59 -13.06 12.42
N GLU A 298 -6.56 -13.95 12.68
CA GLU A 298 -6.54 -15.32 12.14
C GLU A 298 -6.72 -15.31 10.61
N ARG A 299 -7.64 -14.48 10.08
CA ARG A 299 -7.79 -14.30 8.62
C ARG A 299 -6.49 -13.83 7.98
N MET A 300 -5.76 -12.91 8.61
CA MET A 300 -4.45 -12.48 8.14
C MET A 300 -3.44 -13.61 8.17
N ARG A 301 -3.36 -14.35 9.27
CA ARG A 301 -2.41 -15.46 9.45
C ARG A 301 -2.56 -16.55 8.40
N ILE A 302 -3.80 -17.02 8.15
CA ILE A 302 -4.05 -18.07 7.14
C ILE A 302 -3.84 -17.58 5.69
N ASN A 303 -3.77 -16.26 5.47
CA ASN A 303 -3.43 -15.66 4.19
C ASN A 303 -1.97 -15.17 4.15
N ASP A 304 -1.11 -15.67 5.05
CA ASP A 304 0.32 -15.35 5.10
C ASP A 304 0.64 -13.87 5.24
N MET A 305 -0.18 -13.14 5.96
CA MET A 305 0.06 -11.74 6.30
C MET A 305 0.67 -11.66 7.70
N VAL A 306 1.97 -11.36 7.76
CA VAL A 306 2.69 -11.16 9.02
C VAL A 306 2.37 -9.78 9.57
N TYR A 307 1.75 -9.74 10.75
CA TYR A 307 1.36 -8.47 11.36
C TYR A 307 2.55 -7.57 11.69
N GLU A 308 2.47 -6.28 11.33
CA GLU A 308 3.43 -5.25 11.71
C GLU A 308 2.82 -4.19 12.65
N GLY A 309 1.63 -3.67 12.36
CA GLY A 309 0.92 -2.73 13.21
C GLY A 309 1.60 -1.39 13.38
N LEU A 310 2.37 -0.95 12.39
CA LEU A 310 3.13 0.31 12.45
C LEU A 310 2.25 1.49 12.03
N THR A 311 2.32 2.59 12.77
CA THR A 311 1.53 3.81 12.53
C THR A 311 2.41 5.05 12.51
N GLY A 312 1.90 6.17 11.99
CA GLY A 312 2.59 7.45 11.98
C GLY A 312 4.00 7.38 11.40
N ASP A 313 4.97 7.94 12.11
CA ASP A 313 6.37 7.98 11.68
C ASP A 313 7.01 6.59 11.51
N ALA A 314 6.58 5.60 12.30
CA ALA A 314 7.09 4.24 12.16
C ALA A 314 6.66 3.61 10.83
N ALA A 315 5.40 3.80 10.44
CA ALA A 315 4.89 3.37 9.13
C ALA A 315 5.63 4.08 7.99
N ALA A 316 5.80 5.39 8.07
CA ALA A 316 6.50 6.17 7.05
C ALA A 316 7.97 5.72 6.90
N LYS A 317 8.70 5.54 8.02
CA LYS A 317 10.08 5.04 8.01
C LYS A 317 10.20 3.64 7.44
N ARG A 318 9.25 2.75 7.75
CA ARG A 318 9.23 1.38 7.23
C ARG A 318 9.06 1.35 5.70
N ILE A 319 8.12 2.15 5.18
CA ILE A 319 7.90 2.30 3.74
C ILE A 319 9.13 2.94 3.07
N GLN A 320 9.71 3.99 3.68
CA GLN A 320 10.89 4.66 3.14
C GLN A 320 12.10 3.73 3.04
N ALA A 321 12.33 2.87 4.04
CA ALA A 321 13.41 1.88 4.02
C ALA A 321 13.30 0.92 2.82
N LEU A 322 12.07 0.48 2.48
CA LEU A 322 11.83 -0.32 1.26
C LEU A 322 12.00 0.52 -0.01
N ALA A 323 11.55 1.77 -0.03
CA ALA A 323 11.74 2.66 -1.17
C ALA A 323 13.22 2.85 -1.51
N ASP A 324 14.07 3.04 -0.51
CA ASP A 324 15.51 3.20 -0.69
C ASP A 324 16.16 1.91 -1.21
N ARG A 325 15.78 0.76 -0.64
CA ARG A 325 16.22 -0.54 -1.11
C ARG A 325 15.82 -0.80 -2.58
N TYR A 326 14.55 -0.58 -2.92
CA TYR A 326 14.05 -0.84 -4.28
C TYR A 326 14.60 0.16 -5.29
N ARG A 327 14.90 1.40 -4.89
CA ARG A 327 15.61 2.36 -5.73
C ARG A 327 17.00 1.84 -6.09
N SER A 328 17.76 1.34 -5.11
CA SER A 328 19.07 0.75 -5.34
C SER A 328 19.00 -0.47 -6.27
N LEU A 329 18.00 -1.35 -6.07
CA LEU A 329 17.78 -2.51 -6.92
C LEU A 329 17.35 -2.13 -8.34
N ALA A 330 16.43 -1.17 -8.50
CA ALA A 330 15.98 -0.71 -9.82
C ALA A 330 17.12 -0.07 -10.62
N GLN A 331 18.00 0.70 -9.97
CA GLN A 331 19.19 1.25 -10.59
C GLN A 331 20.17 0.15 -11.04
N ALA A 332 20.40 -0.85 -10.18
CA ALA A 332 21.30 -1.96 -10.47
C ALA A 332 20.75 -2.86 -11.59
N THR A 333 19.43 -3.10 -11.64
CA THR A 333 18.79 -3.99 -12.62
C THR A 333 18.45 -3.31 -13.95
N GLY A 334 18.50 -1.98 -14.01
CA GLY A 334 18.04 -1.22 -15.18
C GLY A 334 16.54 -1.40 -15.47
N MET A 335 15.74 -1.81 -14.48
CA MET A 335 14.31 -2.08 -14.60
C MET A 335 13.55 -0.85 -15.10
N LYS A 336 12.84 -0.99 -16.22
CA LYS A 336 11.99 0.04 -16.82
C LYS A 336 10.68 -0.59 -17.28
N MET A 337 9.62 0.21 -17.36
CA MET A 337 8.46 -0.12 -18.18
C MET A 337 8.79 0.23 -19.63
N GLU A 338 8.54 -0.70 -20.53
CA GLU A 338 8.58 -0.45 -21.98
C GLU A 338 7.41 0.43 -22.43
#